data_33120a123aabb6d9d26a5a743c6f416b
#
_entry.id   33120a123aabb6d9d26a5a743c6f416b
#
_cell.length_a   1.000
_cell.length_b   1.000
_cell.length_c   1.000
_cell.angle_alpha   90.00
_cell.angle_beta   90.00
_cell.angle_gamma   90.00
#
_symmetry.space_group_name_H-M   'P 1'
#
loop_
_entity.id
_entity.type
_entity.pdbx_description
1 polymer ?
#
loop_
_entity_poly.entity_id
_entity_poly.type
_entity_poly.pdbx_seq_one_letter_code
_entity_poly.pdbx_strand_id
1 'polypeptide(L)'
;MPRHAVISLFVPNTPDDQHAGDPNYLVGIDLAGRRVIVVGGGSVAQRRLPLLIAAGADVHVISRAVTPAVEGMAAAGQITVDQRDYADGDLDGAWYAIACTDEPETNAAIVGEATARRIFCVRADIARLGTAVTPATARYDGMTLGVLAGGRHRRSAAVRTAVLEALQSGVVTGDSDPVAPGVALVGGGPGDPDLITVRGRRLLARADLVVADRLAPPELLAELGPDVEVVDAAKIPYGRAMAQEAINATLVEGAKAGKFVVRLKGGDPYVFGRGYEELEACVAAGVPVTVVPGVTSAISVPALAGIPVTHRGVTHEFVVVSGHVAPDHPDSLVDWPALARLRGTIVLLMAVERIEQFAAALISGGRPAGTPVTVVQEGSLRTERVLRAELATVAERVRAEGIRPPAIVVIGPTAGFTAGAARPEPSTSGAR
;
A
#
# COMPACT_ATOMS: atom_id res chain seq x y z
N MET A 1 -25.72 -4.19 21.09
CA MET A 1 -26.24 -3.86 19.75
C MET A 1 -25.10 -3.16 19.02
N PRO A 2 -24.50 -3.71 17.99
CA PRO A 2 -23.43 -3.05 17.25
C PRO A 2 -24.02 -1.96 16.38
N ARG A 3 -23.52 -0.73 16.53
CA ARG A 3 -23.86 0.41 15.66
C ARG A 3 -23.00 0.29 14.40
N HIS A 4 -23.65 0.00 13.28
CA HIS A 4 -23.03 0.08 11.97
C HIS A 4 -22.53 1.51 11.72
N ALA A 5 -21.24 1.68 11.53
CA ALA A 5 -20.67 2.93 11.05
C ALA A 5 -21.03 3.10 9.57
N VAL A 6 -22.07 3.88 9.29
CA VAL A 6 -22.38 4.34 7.94
C VAL A 6 -21.43 5.50 7.66
N ILE A 7 -20.39 5.27 6.90
CA ILE A 7 -19.58 6.35 6.33
C ILE A 7 -20.42 7.01 5.22
N SER A 8 -21.17 8.04 5.60
CA SER A 8 -21.84 8.91 4.63
C SER A 8 -20.81 9.94 4.15
N LEU A 9 -20.18 9.67 3.03
CA LEU A 9 -19.40 10.66 2.29
C LEU A 9 -20.37 11.63 1.58
N PHE A 10 -20.91 12.59 2.35
CA PHE A 10 -21.64 13.70 1.78
C PHE A 10 -20.62 14.73 1.28
N VAL A 11 -20.32 14.70 -0.02
CA VAL A 11 -19.56 15.77 -0.68
C VAL A 11 -20.55 16.84 -1.09
N PRO A 12 -20.42 18.12 -0.63
CA PRO A 12 -21.31 19.19 -1.04
C PRO A 12 -21.26 19.39 -2.55
N ASN A 13 -22.41 19.55 -3.18
CA ASN A 13 -22.53 19.87 -4.59
C ASN A 13 -21.81 21.19 -4.91
N THR A 14 -20.86 21.16 -5.84
CA THR A 14 -20.30 22.35 -6.44
C THR A 14 -21.25 22.90 -7.51
N PRO A 15 -21.27 24.25 -7.79
CA PRO A 15 -22.24 24.89 -8.69
C PRO A 15 -22.29 24.39 -10.14
N ASP A 16 -21.42 23.50 -10.55
CA ASP A 16 -21.34 22.92 -11.90
C ASP A 16 -22.28 21.72 -12.15
N ASP A 17 -23.09 21.35 -11.17
CA ASP A 17 -23.94 20.15 -11.20
C ASP A 17 -25.34 20.37 -11.86
N GLN A 18 -25.53 21.42 -12.66
CA GLN A 18 -26.81 21.68 -13.35
C GLN A 18 -27.21 20.62 -14.40
N HIS A 19 -26.46 19.53 -14.55
CA HIS A 19 -26.73 18.42 -15.49
C HIS A 19 -26.73 17.04 -14.82
N ALA A 20 -26.77 16.96 -13.49
CA ALA A 20 -26.95 15.70 -12.78
C ALA A 20 -28.44 15.30 -12.88
N GLY A 21 -28.74 14.34 -13.75
CA GLY A 21 -30.03 13.65 -13.71
C GLY A 21 -30.28 13.01 -12.35
N ASP A 22 -31.52 12.61 -12.09
CA ASP A 22 -31.91 11.94 -10.85
C ASP A 22 -30.93 10.80 -10.49
N PRO A 23 -30.64 10.60 -9.19
CA PRO A 23 -29.69 9.58 -8.76
C PRO A 23 -30.22 8.18 -9.16
N ASN A 24 -29.38 7.38 -9.82
CA ASN A 24 -29.71 5.99 -10.12
C ASN A 24 -29.76 5.16 -8.85
N TYR A 25 -30.75 4.27 -8.75
CA TYR A 25 -30.81 3.27 -7.69
C TYR A 25 -29.83 2.12 -8.00
N LEU A 26 -28.81 1.96 -7.17
CA LEU A 26 -27.78 0.92 -7.36
C LEU A 26 -28.22 -0.40 -6.75
N VAL A 27 -28.29 -1.43 -7.58
CA VAL A 27 -28.65 -2.81 -7.18
C VAL A 27 -27.70 -3.82 -7.80
N GLY A 28 -27.53 -4.95 -7.16
CA GLY A 28 -26.97 -6.16 -7.75
C GLY A 28 -28.10 -7.00 -8.35
N ILE A 29 -27.97 -7.36 -9.63
CA ILE A 29 -28.93 -8.22 -10.30
C ILE A 29 -28.38 -9.65 -10.36
N ASP A 30 -29.15 -10.62 -9.84
CA ASP A 30 -28.86 -12.04 -10.04
C ASP A 30 -29.24 -12.43 -11.46
N LEU A 31 -28.23 -12.73 -12.28
CA LEU A 31 -28.40 -13.13 -13.67
C LEU A 31 -28.11 -14.62 -13.92
N ALA A 32 -27.88 -15.42 -12.89
CA ALA A 32 -27.58 -16.84 -13.05
C ALA A 32 -28.71 -17.59 -13.75
N GLY A 33 -28.40 -18.18 -14.93
CA GLY A 33 -29.35 -18.87 -15.79
C GLY A 33 -30.44 -17.99 -16.43
N ARG A 34 -30.33 -16.65 -16.32
CA ARG A 34 -31.29 -15.72 -16.90
C ARG A 34 -30.84 -15.25 -18.27
N ARG A 35 -31.77 -15.15 -19.19
CA ARG A 35 -31.52 -14.71 -20.57
C ARG A 35 -31.13 -13.21 -20.61
N VAL A 36 -29.97 -12.95 -21.21
CA VAL A 36 -29.44 -11.59 -21.42
C VAL A 36 -29.16 -11.38 -22.89
N ILE A 37 -29.73 -10.35 -23.48
CA ILE A 37 -29.54 -10.00 -24.89
C ILE A 37 -28.54 -8.86 -25.04
N VAL A 38 -27.51 -9.06 -25.85
CA VAL A 38 -26.56 -8.03 -26.23
C VAL A 38 -26.65 -7.77 -27.71
N VAL A 39 -27.11 -6.58 -28.08
CA VAL A 39 -27.19 -6.18 -29.47
C VAL A 39 -26.00 -5.33 -29.84
N GLY A 40 -25.16 -5.86 -30.71
CA GLY A 40 -23.85 -5.36 -31.12
C GLY A 40 -22.73 -6.28 -30.66
N GLY A 41 -21.75 -6.55 -31.55
CA GLY A 41 -20.65 -7.50 -31.35
C GLY A 41 -19.28 -6.84 -31.35
N GLY A 42 -19.22 -5.51 -31.24
CA GLY A 42 -18.01 -4.70 -31.28
C GLY A 42 -17.22 -4.66 -29.96
N SER A 43 -16.29 -3.70 -29.86
CA SER A 43 -15.40 -3.53 -28.69
C SER A 43 -16.15 -3.24 -27.39
N VAL A 44 -17.35 -2.67 -27.45
CA VAL A 44 -18.18 -2.40 -26.27
C VAL A 44 -18.74 -3.72 -25.72
N ALA A 45 -19.30 -4.55 -26.57
CA ALA A 45 -19.77 -5.89 -26.21
C ALA A 45 -18.63 -6.73 -25.64
N GLN A 46 -17.50 -6.80 -26.34
CA GLN A 46 -16.29 -7.54 -25.90
C GLN A 46 -15.88 -7.21 -24.46
N ARG A 47 -15.98 -5.96 -24.03
CA ARG A 47 -15.61 -5.55 -22.65
C ARG A 47 -16.67 -5.90 -21.61
N ARG A 48 -17.93 -6.07 -21.99
CA ARG A 48 -19.06 -6.32 -21.08
C ARG A 48 -19.38 -7.80 -20.90
N LEU A 49 -19.20 -8.58 -21.95
CA LEU A 49 -19.50 -10.03 -21.97
C LEU A 49 -18.83 -10.82 -20.83
N PRO A 50 -17.52 -10.62 -20.51
CA PRO A 50 -16.89 -11.38 -19.42
C PRO A 50 -17.57 -11.22 -18.06
N LEU A 51 -18.15 -10.05 -17.77
CA LEU A 51 -18.86 -9.83 -16.50
C LEU A 51 -20.21 -10.53 -16.47
N LEU A 52 -20.93 -10.57 -17.59
CA LEU A 52 -22.19 -11.30 -17.72
C LEU A 52 -22.00 -12.81 -17.64
N ILE A 53 -20.96 -13.33 -18.32
CA ILE A 53 -20.56 -14.74 -18.24
C ILE A 53 -20.19 -15.11 -16.81
N ALA A 54 -19.39 -14.29 -16.13
CA ALA A 54 -19.00 -14.50 -14.74
C ALA A 54 -20.17 -14.42 -13.75
N ALA A 55 -21.25 -13.73 -14.12
CA ALA A 55 -22.53 -13.70 -13.38
C ALA A 55 -23.42 -14.91 -13.67
N GLY A 56 -22.97 -15.86 -14.51
CA GLY A 56 -23.74 -17.05 -14.89
C GLY A 56 -24.94 -16.79 -15.79
N ALA A 57 -24.97 -15.65 -16.50
CA ALA A 57 -26.05 -15.29 -17.40
C ALA A 57 -26.06 -16.20 -18.66
N ASP A 58 -27.26 -16.51 -19.16
CA ASP A 58 -27.45 -17.07 -20.49
C ASP A 58 -27.42 -15.94 -21.52
N VAL A 59 -26.24 -15.74 -22.13
CA VAL A 59 -25.96 -14.58 -22.96
C VAL A 59 -26.15 -14.87 -24.45
N HIS A 60 -27.02 -14.11 -25.10
CA HIS A 60 -27.25 -14.14 -26.56
C HIS A 60 -26.80 -12.81 -27.16
N VAL A 61 -25.90 -12.89 -28.13
CA VAL A 61 -25.40 -11.72 -28.88
C VAL A 61 -26.05 -11.70 -30.25
N ILE A 62 -26.63 -10.55 -30.63
CA ILE A 62 -27.21 -10.32 -31.95
C ILE A 62 -26.38 -9.22 -32.61
N SER A 63 -25.74 -9.54 -33.75
CA SER A 63 -24.88 -8.58 -34.45
C SER A 63 -24.56 -9.07 -35.86
N ARG A 64 -24.48 -8.16 -36.83
CA ARG A 64 -24.01 -8.48 -38.19
C ARG A 64 -22.59 -8.98 -38.25
N ALA A 65 -21.76 -8.48 -37.36
CA ALA A 65 -20.35 -8.87 -37.25
C ALA A 65 -19.91 -8.83 -35.79
N VAL A 66 -18.97 -9.70 -35.41
CA VAL A 66 -18.40 -9.78 -34.04
C VAL A 66 -16.90 -9.66 -34.10
N THR A 67 -16.29 -9.21 -33.01
CA THR A 67 -14.83 -9.20 -32.87
C THR A 67 -14.32 -10.64 -32.69
N PRO A 68 -13.04 -10.92 -33.04
CA PRO A 68 -12.44 -12.25 -32.82
C PRO A 68 -12.53 -12.74 -31.36
N ALA A 69 -12.51 -11.81 -30.39
CA ALA A 69 -12.67 -12.16 -28.98
C ALA A 69 -14.09 -12.64 -28.67
N VAL A 70 -15.12 -11.99 -29.23
CA VAL A 70 -16.53 -12.40 -29.08
C VAL A 70 -16.77 -13.75 -29.78
N GLU A 71 -16.18 -13.93 -30.96
CA GLU A 71 -16.22 -15.20 -31.69
C GLU A 71 -15.55 -16.35 -30.89
N GLY A 72 -14.41 -16.06 -30.24
CA GLY A 72 -13.75 -17.02 -29.33
C GLY A 72 -14.61 -17.43 -28.14
N MET A 73 -15.37 -16.49 -27.53
CA MET A 73 -16.33 -16.79 -26.47
C MET A 73 -17.48 -17.67 -26.95
N ALA A 74 -17.98 -17.42 -28.16
CA ALA A 74 -19.02 -18.26 -28.78
C ALA A 74 -18.52 -19.66 -29.09
N ALA A 75 -17.32 -19.79 -29.67
CA ALA A 75 -16.67 -21.07 -29.95
C ALA A 75 -16.43 -21.90 -28.68
N ALA A 76 -16.15 -21.21 -27.55
CA ALA A 76 -16.01 -21.85 -26.24
C ALA A 76 -17.37 -22.20 -25.57
N GLY A 77 -18.50 -21.95 -26.23
CA GLY A 77 -19.84 -22.23 -25.69
C GLY A 77 -20.25 -21.34 -24.52
N GLN A 78 -19.59 -20.21 -24.31
CA GLN A 78 -19.85 -19.28 -23.20
C GLN A 78 -21.01 -18.33 -23.52
N ILE A 79 -21.29 -18.09 -24.80
CA ILE A 79 -22.36 -17.24 -25.30
C ILE A 79 -22.94 -17.83 -26.59
N THR A 80 -24.13 -17.42 -26.97
CA THR A 80 -24.71 -17.69 -28.29
C THR A 80 -24.59 -16.45 -29.15
N VAL A 81 -24.34 -16.59 -30.47
CA VAL A 81 -24.24 -15.48 -31.42
C VAL A 81 -25.13 -15.71 -32.60
N ASP A 82 -26.04 -14.78 -32.86
CA ASP A 82 -26.85 -14.70 -34.05
C ASP A 82 -26.28 -13.61 -34.97
N GLN A 83 -25.69 -14.02 -36.11
CA GLN A 83 -25.12 -13.07 -37.07
C GLN A 83 -26.19 -12.51 -38.01
N ARG A 84 -26.93 -11.51 -37.53
CA ARG A 84 -28.00 -10.83 -38.26
C ARG A 84 -28.27 -9.45 -37.65
N ASP A 85 -29.12 -8.70 -38.32
CA ASP A 85 -29.68 -7.48 -37.74
C ASP A 85 -30.64 -7.78 -36.59
N TYR A 86 -30.73 -6.81 -35.67
CA TYR A 86 -31.76 -6.80 -34.65
C TYR A 86 -33.15 -6.67 -35.25
N ALA A 87 -34.11 -7.40 -34.74
CA ALA A 87 -35.49 -7.37 -35.09
C ALA A 87 -36.39 -7.23 -33.87
N ASP A 88 -37.58 -6.61 -34.06
CA ASP A 88 -38.58 -6.54 -32.98
C ASP A 88 -38.97 -7.96 -32.54
N GLY A 89 -39.03 -8.18 -31.22
CA GLY A 89 -39.25 -9.49 -30.62
C GLY A 89 -37.98 -10.17 -30.13
N ASP A 90 -36.80 -9.71 -30.50
CA ASP A 90 -35.53 -10.31 -30.08
C ASP A 90 -35.28 -10.26 -28.54
N LEU A 91 -35.94 -9.34 -27.87
CA LEU A 91 -35.87 -9.22 -26.41
C LEU A 91 -36.84 -10.13 -25.65
N ASP A 92 -37.60 -10.99 -26.34
CA ASP A 92 -38.56 -11.89 -25.70
C ASP A 92 -37.90 -12.80 -24.65
N GLY A 93 -38.44 -12.76 -23.43
CA GLY A 93 -37.94 -13.54 -22.29
C GLY A 93 -36.62 -13.05 -21.69
N ALA A 94 -36.07 -11.93 -22.18
CA ALA A 94 -34.85 -11.36 -21.58
C ALA A 94 -35.15 -10.69 -20.24
N TRP A 95 -34.23 -10.82 -19.32
CA TRP A 95 -34.21 -10.08 -18.05
C TRP A 95 -33.43 -8.78 -18.14
N TYR A 96 -32.41 -8.77 -19.00
CA TYR A 96 -31.50 -7.67 -19.15
C TYR A 96 -31.05 -7.54 -20.59
N ALA A 97 -30.92 -6.32 -21.08
CA ALA A 97 -30.46 -6.04 -22.42
C ALA A 97 -29.34 -5.00 -22.47
N ILE A 98 -28.46 -5.11 -23.47
CA ILE A 98 -27.43 -4.11 -23.76
C ILE A 98 -27.53 -3.72 -25.23
N ALA A 99 -27.86 -2.45 -25.50
CA ALA A 99 -27.82 -1.84 -26.81
C ALA A 99 -26.48 -1.17 -27.04
N CYS A 100 -25.63 -1.76 -27.89
CA CYS A 100 -24.26 -1.30 -28.13
C CYS A 100 -23.84 -1.42 -29.59
N THR A 101 -24.78 -1.13 -30.50
CA THR A 101 -24.53 -1.00 -31.95
C THR A 101 -23.93 0.36 -32.28
N ASP A 102 -23.38 0.51 -33.46
CA ASP A 102 -22.90 1.80 -34.00
C ASP A 102 -24.04 2.68 -34.54
N GLU A 103 -25.26 2.17 -34.55
CA GLU A 103 -26.46 2.83 -35.09
C GLU A 103 -27.34 3.38 -33.95
N PRO A 104 -27.37 4.71 -33.71
CA PRO A 104 -28.17 5.31 -32.64
C PRO A 104 -29.69 5.03 -32.73
N GLU A 105 -30.20 4.87 -33.93
CA GLU A 105 -31.63 4.56 -34.18
C GLU A 105 -31.96 3.13 -33.73
N THR A 106 -31.12 2.17 -34.08
CA THR A 106 -31.24 0.79 -33.62
C THR A 106 -31.13 0.71 -32.08
N ASN A 107 -30.18 1.42 -31.47
CA ASN A 107 -30.08 1.47 -30.02
C ASN A 107 -31.34 2.09 -29.38
N ALA A 108 -31.98 3.08 -30.03
CA ALA A 108 -33.22 3.68 -29.55
C ALA A 108 -34.41 2.69 -29.65
N ALA A 109 -34.49 1.93 -30.74
CA ALA A 109 -35.54 0.91 -30.95
C ALA A 109 -35.43 -0.18 -29.88
N ILE A 110 -34.20 -0.69 -29.59
CA ILE A 110 -33.94 -1.69 -28.54
C ILE A 110 -34.40 -1.19 -27.16
N VAL A 111 -34.07 0.07 -26.80
CA VAL A 111 -34.51 0.65 -25.53
C VAL A 111 -36.05 0.82 -25.52
N GLY A 112 -36.66 1.19 -26.63
CA GLY A 112 -38.11 1.29 -26.75
C GLY A 112 -38.80 -0.05 -26.49
N GLU A 113 -38.36 -1.11 -27.15
CA GLU A 113 -38.87 -2.47 -26.93
C GLU A 113 -38.62 -2.93 -25.48
N ALA A 114 -37.40 -2.76 -24.94
CA ALA A 114 -37.07 -3.12 -23.57
C ALA A 114 -37.99 -2.41 -22.57
N THR A 115 -38.27 -1.12 -22.79
CA THR A 115 -39.17 -0.34 -21.93
C THR A 115 -40.59 -0.89 -21.97
N ALA A 116 -41.13 -1.17 -23.17
CA ALA A 116 -42.47 -1.72 -23.34
C ALA A 116 -42.60 -3.10 -22.63
N ARG A 117 -41.53 -3.89 -22.62
CA ARG A 117 -41.49 -5.22 -22.01
C ARG A 117 -41.04 -5.21 -20.54
N ARG A 118 -40.72 -4.04 -19.96
CA ARG A 118 -40.20 -3.87 -18.57
C ARG A 118 -38.87 -4.58 -18.36
N ILE A 119 -38.01 -4.60 -19.39
CA ILE A 119 -36.65 -5.16 -19.33
C ILE A 119 -35.66 -4.02 -19.01
N PHE A 120 -34.75 -4.23 -18.08
CA PHE A 120 -33.68 -3.27 -17.86
C PHE A 120 -32.71 -3.27 -19.04
N CYS A 121 -32.51 -2.11 -19.66
CA CYS A 121 -31.67 -1.96 -20.84
C CYS A 121 -30.60 -0.89 -20.64
N VAL A 122 -29.34 -1.27 -20.84
CA VAL A 122 -28.21 -0.33 -20.91
C VAL A 122 -28.07 0.13 -22.36
N ARG A 123 -28.05 1.45 -22.56
CA ARG A 123 -27.72 2.06 -23.84
C ARG A 123 -26.29 2.58 -23.82
N ALA A 124 -25.40 2.02 -24.63
CA ALA A 124 -23.96 2.26 -24.52
C ALA A 124 -23.50 3.59 -25.13
N ASP A 125 -24.16 4.08 -26.17
CA ASP A 125 -23.86 5.37 -26.83
C ASP A 125 -24.35 6.57 -25.99
N ILE A 126 -25.57 6.49 -25.42
CA ILE A 126 -26.17 7.57 -24.62
C ILE A 126 -26.79 6.98 -23.36
N ALA A 127 -25.97 6.79 -22.34
CA ALA A 127 -26.33 6.05 -21.10
C ALA A 127 -27.63 6.59 -20.43
N ARG A 128 -27.89 7.91 -20.48
CA ARG A 128 -29.09 8.53 -19.86
C ARG A 128 -30.42 8.15 -20.55
N LEU A 129 -30.34 7.62 -21.73
CA LEU A 129 -31.52 7.16 -22.49
C LEU A 129 -31.81 5.67 -22.32
N GLY A 130 -30.98 4.94 -21.56
CA GLY A 130 -31.28 3.58 -21.15
C GLY A 130 -32.10 3.55 -19.85
N THR A 131 -32.73 2.41 -19.55
CA THR A 131 -33.45 2.17 -18.29
C THR A 131 -32.51 1.62 -17.18
N ALA A 132 -31.25 1.31 -17.51
CA ALA A 132 -30.21 0.89 -16.60
C ALA A 132 -28.87 1.52 -16.99
N VAL A 133 -27.97 1.67 -15.99
CA VAL A 133 -26.62 2.18 -16.17
C VAL A 133 -25.62 1.21 -15.56
N THR A 134 -24.57 0.86 -16.32
CA THR A 134 -23.48 0.00 -15.79
C THR A 134 -22.54 0.83 -14.95
N PRO A 135 -22.34 0.50 -13.66
CA PRO A 135 -21.34 1.16 -12.82
C PRO A 135 -19.91 0.81 -13.24
N ALA A 136 -18.95 1.62 -12.82
CA ALA A 136 -17.56 1.19 -12.80
C ALA A 136 -17.38 0.17 -11.67
N THR A 137 -17.02 -1.08 -12.02
CA THR A 137 -16.96 -2.19 -11.07
C THR A 137 -15.53 -2.65 -10.78
N ALA A 138 -15.30 -3.13 -9.56
CA ALA A 138 -14.12 -3.88 -9.16
C ALA A 138 -14.53 -5.05 -8.26
N ARG A 139 -13.67 -6.07 -8.19
CA ARG A 139 -13.82 -7.19 -7.25
C ARG A 139 -12.59 -7.28 -6.35
N TYR A 140 -12.82 -7.49 -5.09
CA TYR A 140 -11.77 -7.65 -4.09
C TYR A 140 -12.28 -8.53 -2.95
N ASP A 141 -11.60 -9.64 -2.70
CA ASP A 141 -11.86 -10.56 -1.58
C ASP A 141 -13.35 -10.91 -1.41
N GLY A 142 -13.97 -11.41 -2.49
CA GLY A 142 -15.38 -11.77 -2.51
C GLY A 142 -16.37 -10.59 -2.61
N MET A 143 -15.92 -9.36 -2.40
CA MET A 143 -16.75 -8.16 -2.53
C MET A 143 -16.85 -7.68 -3.98
N THR A 144 -17.99 -7.12 -4.33
CA THR A 144 -18.17 -6.38 -5.58
C THR A 144 -18.40 -4.91 -5.27
N LEU A 145 -17.52 -4.04 -5.77
CA LEU A 145 -17.62 -2.58 -5.67
C LEU A 145 -18.23 -2.03 -6.94
N GLY A 146 -19.27 -1.20 -6.84
CA GLY A 146 -19.86 -0.47 -7.94
C GLY A 146 -19.88 1.03 -7.69
N VAL A 147 -19.44 1.84 -8.66
CA VAL A 147 -19.40 3.31 -8.54
C VAL A 147 -20.13 3.96 -9.69
N LEU A 148 -21.10 4.81 -9.37
CA LEU A 148 -21.79 5.71 -10.28
C LEU A 148 -21.53 7.15 -9.89
N ALA A 149 -21.15 8.02 -10.83
CA ALA A 149 -20.85 9.43 -10.58
C ALA A 149 -21.66 10.34 -11.54
N GLY A 150 -22.98 10.15 -11.60
CA GLY A 150 -23.90 11.02 -12.36
C GLY A 150 -23.52 11.17 -13.83
N GLY A 151 -23.22 10.06 -14.54
CA GLY A 151 -22.83 10.06 -15.96
C GLY A 151 -21.35 10.43 -16.22
N ARG A 152 -20.58 10.81 -15.20
CA ARG A 152 -19.15 11.13 -15.32
C ARG A 152 -18.30 9.86 -15.26
N HIS A 153 -18.21 9.12 -16.36
CA HIS A 153 -17.54 7.80 -16.42
C HIS A 153 -16.08 7.80 -15.96
N ARG A 154 -15.32 8.86 -16.30
CA ARG A 154 -13.91 8.98 -15.85
C ARG A 154 -13.82 9.12 -14.32
N ARG A 155 -14.72 9.89 -13.71
CA ARG A 155 -14.79 10.05 -12.26
C ARG A 155 -15.20 8.74 -11.57
N SER A 156 -16.19 8.02 -12.12
CA SER A 156 -16.58 6.70 -11.61
C SER A 156 -15.39 5.72 -11.61
N ALA A 157 -14.63 5.69 -12.71
CA ALA A 157 -13.46 4.83 -12.83
C ALA A 157 -12.33 5.23 -11.86
N ALA A 158 -12.07 6.53 -11.71
CA ALA A 158 -11.04 7.03 -10.78
C ALA A 158 -11.38 6.70 -9.33
N VAL A 159 -12.60 6.97 -8.88
CA VAL A 159 -13.06 6.64 -7.52
C VAL A 159 -13.02 5.13 -7.27
N ARG A 160 -13.52 4.31 -8.23
CA ARG A 160 -13.44 2.86 -8.14
C ARG A 160 -11.99 2.38 -7.97
N THR A 161 -11.04 2.95 -8.73
CA THR A 161 -9.61 2.60 -8.63
C THR A 161 -9.05 3.00 -7.28
N ALA A 162 -9.30 4.22 -6.81
CA ALA A 162 -8.81 4.70 -5.50
C ALA A 162 -9.33 3.84 -4.33
N VAL A 163 -10.63 3.46 -4.35
CA VAL A 163 -11.19 2.58 -3.33
C VAL A 163 -10.57 1.18 -3.39
N LEU A 164 -10.36 0.64 -4.61
CA LEU A 164 -9.71 -0.67 -4.77
C LEU A 164 -8.27 -0.63 -4.26
N GLU A 165 -7.52 0.42 -4.56
CA GLU A 165 -6.15 0.63 -4.07
C GLU A 165 -6.12 0.76 -2.54
N ALA A 166 -7.06 1.49 -1.94
CA ALA A 166 -7.20 1.60 -0.49
C ALA A 166 -7.47 0.24 0.18
N LEU A 167 -8.32 -0.60 -0.41
CA LEU A 167 -8.57 -1.97 0.05
C LEU A 167 -7.33 -2.87 -0.13
N GLN A 168 -6.65 -2.76 -1.28
CA GLN A 168 -5.46 -3.56 -1.57
C GLN A 168 -4.27 -3.19 -0.69
N SER A 169 -4.07 -1.91 -0.43
CA SER A 169 -3.01 -1.40 0.43
C SER A 169 -3.29 -1.63 1.92
N GLY A 170 -4.55 -1.94 2.28
CA GLY A 170 -4.97 -2.15 3.67
C GLY A 170 -5.17 -0.85 4.46
N VAL A 171 -5.27 0.29 3.78
CA VAL A 171 -5.73 1.57 4.38
C VAL A 171 -7.19 1.45 4.83
N VAL A 172 -7.99 0.72 4.04
CA VAL A 172 -9.36 0.35 4.42
C VAL A 172 -9.43 -1.17 4.51
N THR A 173 -9.84 -1.70 5.65
CA THR A 173 -10.10 -3.13 5.82
C THR A 173 -11.60 -3.36 5.68
N GLY A 174 -11.99 -4.30 4.80
CA GLY A 174 -13.38 -4.75 4.70
C GLY A 174 -13.77 -5.76 5.79
N ASP A 175 -12.80 -6.18 6.61
CA ASP A 175 -12.99 -7.16 7.67
C ASP A 175 -13.57 -6.49 8.91
N SER A 176 -14.77 -6.90 9.27
CA SER A 176 -15.42 -6.56 10.55
C SER A 176 -15.19 -7.63 11.64
N ASP A 177 -14.57 -8.75 11.30
CA ASP A 177 -14.31 -9.81 12.26
C ASP A 177 -13.20 -9.39 13.24
N PRO A 178 -13.44 -9.55 14.56
CA PRO A 178 -12.43 -9.24 15.55
C PRO A 178 -11.20 -10.11 15.35
N VAL A 179 -10.01 -9.49 15.42
CA VAL A 179 -8.75 -10.25 15.41
C VAL A 179 -8.62 -10.99 16.73
N ALA A 180 -8.19 -12.25 16.69
CA ALA A 180 -7.88 -12.98 17.92
C ALA A 180 -6.85 -12.22 18.77
N PRO A 181 -7.00 -12.18 20.11
CA PRO A 181 -6.05 -11.54 20.98
C PRO A 181 -4.63 -12.05 20.78
N GLY A 182 -3.67 -11.14 20.81
CA GLY A 182 -2.25 -11.45 20.57
C GLY A 182 -1.44 -10.21 20.27
N VAL A 183 -0.16 -10.41 19.89
CA VAL A 183 0.77 -9.34 19.57
C VAL A 183 1.28 -9.48 18.14
N ALA A 184 1.34 -8.37 17.41
CA ALA A 184 2.05 -8.29 16.15
C ALA A 184 3.22 -7.28 16.26
N LEU A 185 4.45 -7.75 16.06
CA LEU A 185 5.62 -6.89 15.93
C LEU A 185 5.71 -6.44 14.48
N VAL A 186 5.46 -5.17 14.21
CA VAL A 186 5.35 -4.64 12.84
C VAL A 186 6.45 -3.63 12.58
N GLY A 187 7.23 -3.86 11.52
CA GLY A 187 8.18 -2.88 11.00
C GLY A 187 7.46 -1.80 10.18
N GLY A 188 7.56 -0.56 10.63
CA GLY A 188 6.93 0.62 10.00
C GLY A 188 7.75 1.25 8.88
N GLY A 189 8.93 0.69 8.55
CA GLY A 189 9.81 1.27 7.53
C GLY A 189 10.67 2.44 8.03
N PRO A 190 11.40 3.11 7.13
CA PRO A 190 12.42 4.10 7.47
C PRO A 190 11.85 5.48 7.87
N GLY A 191 10.56 5.73 7.67
CA GLY A 191 9.92 7.02 7.95
C GLY A 191 8.78 7.37 7.00
N ASP A 192 8.94 7.11 5.70
CA ASP A 192 7.86 7.27 4.70
C ASP A 192 6.76 6.22 4.96
N PRO A 193 5.49 6.63 5.18
CA PRO A 193 4.39 5.71 5.46
C PRO A 193 4.09 4.74 4.31
N ASP A 194 4.47 5.07 3.08
CA ASP A 194 4.28 4.17 1.93
C ASP A 194 5.30 3.03 1.90
N LEU A 195 6.33 3.08 2.75
CA LEU A 195 7.32 2.02 2.89
C LEU A 195 7.00 0.99 3.99
N ILE A 196 5.84 1.07 4.60
CA ILE A 196 5.31 -0.04 5.41
C ILE A 196 4.89 -1.19 4.48
N THR A 197 5.04 -2.43 4.93
CA THR A 197 4.52 -3.57 4.16
C THR A 197 2.98 -3.57 4.18
N VAL A 198 2.36 -4.05 3.10
CA VAL A 198 0.89 -4.21 3.03
C VAL A 198 0.36 -5.02 4.21
N ARG A 199 1.06 -6.12 4.60
CA ARG A 199 0.69 -6.93 5.76
C ARG A 199 0.75 -6.13 7.06
N GLY A 200 1.81 -5.32 7.23
CA GLY A 200 1.95 -4.47 8.42
C GLY A 200 0.83 -3.45 8.54
N ARG A 201 0.50 -2.76 7.45
CA ARG A 201 -0.58 -1.77 7.42
C ARG A 201 -1.95 -2.39 7.73
N ARG A 202 -2.24 -3.59 7.17
CA ARG A 202 -3.49 -4.31 7.46
C ARG A 202 -3.63 -4.70 8.93
N LEU A 203 -2.56 -5.17 9.56
CA LEU A 203 -2.59 -5.50 10.99
C LEU A 203 -2.71 -4.24 11.85
N LEU A 204 -2.02 -3.17 11.48
CA LEU A 204 -2.09 -1.88 12.17
C LEU A 204 -3.53 -1.31 12.16
N ALA A 205 -4.22 -1.37 11.03
CA ALA A 205 -5.60 -0.90 10.89
C ALA A 205 -6.63 -1.72 11.70
N ARG A 206 -6.26 -2.91 12.19
CA ARG A 206 -7.11 -3.81 12.98
C ARG A 206 -6.73 -3.86 14.47
N ALA A 207 -5.79 -3.02 14.90
CA ALA A 207 -5.29 -3.02 16.27
C ALA A 207 -6.32 -2.41 17.24
N ASP A 208 -6.43 -3.00 18.43
CA ASP A 208 -7.12 -2.39 19.57
C ASP A 208 -6.16 -1.49 20.37
N LEU A 209 -4.86 -1.87 20.39
CA LEU A 209 -3.79 -1.15 21.07
C LEU A 209 -2.56 -1.10 20.17
N VAL A 210 -2.01 0.09 19.98
CA VAL A 210 -0.74 0.31 19.28
C VAL A 210 0.31 0.83 20.27
N VAL A 211 1.41 0.09 20.40
CA VAL A 211 2.59 0.53 21.16
C VAL A 211 3.64 1.00 20.16
N ALA A 212 3.78 2.32 20.01
CA ALA A 212 4.58 2.94 18.96
C ALA A 212 5.98 3.31 19.45
N ASP A 213 6.98 3.11 18.59
CA ASP A 213 8.35 3.56 18.80
C ASP A 213 8.51 5.04 18.43
N ARG A 214 9.54 5.71 18.97
CA ARG A 214 9.88 7.09 18.59
C ARG A 214 10.16 7.28 17.10
N LEU A 215 10.63 6.24 16.43
CA LEU A 215 10.97 6.24 15.00
C LEU A 215 9.85 5.65 14.13
N ALA A 216 8.71 5.28 14.71
CA ALA A 216 7.54 4.88 13.94
C ALA A 216 7.00 6.10 13.16
N PRO A 217 6.63 5.94 11.88
CA PRO A 217 6.05 7.03 11.09
C PRO A 217 4.78 7.58 11.74
N PRO A 218 4.73 8.90 12.09
CA PRO A 218 3.56 9.49 12.75
C PRO A 218 2.33 9.50 11.85
N GLU A 219 2.50 9.51 10.54
CA GLU A 219 1.41 9.46 9.57
C GLU A 219 0.64 8.14 9.67
N LEU A 220 1.31 7.02 9.94
CA LEU A 220 0.65 5.73 10.16
C LEU A 220 -0.21 5.73 11.43
N LEU A 221 0.18 6.49 12.46
CA LEU A 221 -0.63 6.64 13.67
C LEU A 221 -1.84 7.55 13.44
N ALA A 222 -1.74 8.51 12.54
CA ALA A 222 -2.84 9.39 12.17
C ALA A 222 -3.93 8.69 11.34
N GLU A 223 -3.61 7.55 10.71
CA GLU A 223 -4.57 6.71 9.97
C GLU A 223 -5.43 5.82 10.89
N LEU A 224 -5.09 5.70 12.19
CA LEU A 224 -5.79 4.82 13.12
C LEU A 224 -7.22 5.30 13.42
N GLY A 225 -8.11 4.34 13.66
CA GLY A 225 -9.46 4.62 14.10
C GLY A 225 -9.51 5.31 15.47
N PRO A 226 -10.58 6.06 15.78
CA PRO A 226 -10.70 6.81 17.03
C PRO A 226 -10.76 5.93 18.28
N ASP A 227 -11.09 4.65 18.13
CA ASP A 227 -11.22 3.70 19.23
C ASP A 227 -9.91 2.96 19.54
N VAL A 228 -8.84 3.19 18.74
CA VAL A 228 -7.54 2.55 18.92
C VAL A 228 -6.76 3.28 20.01
N GLU A 229 -6.37 2.54 21.04
CA GLU A 229 -5.48 3.06 22.07
C GLU A 229 -4.04 3.16 21.56
N VAL A 230 -3.36 4.30 21.76
CA VAL A 230 -1.97 4.50 21.34
C VAL A 230 -1.09 4.78 22.54
N VAL A 231 -0.08 3.94 22.76
CA VAL A 231 0.96 4.10 23.79
C VAL A 231 2.27 4.47 23.11
N ASP A 232 2.83 5.63 23.47
CA ASP A 232 4.13 6.09 23.01
C ASP A 232 5.24 5.46 23.89
N ALA A 233 5.94 4.47 23.34
CA ALA A 233 7.03 3.76 24.04
C ALA A 233 8.21 4.66 24.38
N ALA A 234 8.36 5.83 23.76
CA ALA A 234 9.41 6.80 24.10
C ALA A 234 9.12 7.58 25.39
N LYS A 235 7.86 7.65 25.80
CA LYS A 235 7.41 8.39 27.01
C LYS A 235 7.27 7.53 28.25
N ILE A 236 7.54 6.20 28.15
CA ILE A 236 7.51 5.31 29.30
C ILE A 236 8.68 5.70 30.23
N PRO A 237 8.45 6.15 31.48
CA PRO A 237 9.51 6.59 32.38
C PRO A 237 10.42 5.44 32.81
N TYR A 238 11.67 5.79 33.16
CA TYR A 238 12.74 4.95 33.72
C TYR A 238 13.75 4.35 32.71
N GLY A 239 15.02 4.39 33.05
CA GLY A 239 16.23 4.05 32.30
C GLY A 239 16.15 2.87 31.31
N ARG A 240 17.11 2.74 30.40
CA ARG A 240 17.01 1.90 29.19
C ARG A 240 16.55 0.45 29.40
N ALA A 241 17.00 -0.22 30.48
CA ALA A 241 16.63 -1.61 30.80
C ALA A 241 15.19 -1.71 31.32
N MET A 242 14.81 -0.80 32.23
CA MET A 242 13.47 -0.75 32.81
C MET A 242 12.40 -0.32 31.76
N ALA A 243 12.80 0.54 30.79
CA ALA A 243 11.91 0.91 29.69
C ALA A 243 11.54 -0.30 28.80
N GLN A 244 12.46 -1.24 28.56
CA GLN A 244 12.15 -2.43 27.76
C GLN A 244 11.22 -3.40 28.49
N GLU A 245 11.45 -3.60 29.77
CA GLU A 245 10.54 -4.43 30.60
C GLU A 245 9.13 -3.87 30.66
N ALA A 246 8.99 -2.54 30.77
CA ALA A 246 7.69 -1.89 30.75
C ALA A 246 6.99 -2.02 29.39
N ILE A 247 7.73 -1.93 28.28
CA ILE A 247 7.19 -2.19 26.94
C ILE A 247 6.70 -3.64 26.86
N ASN A 248 7.53 -4.60 27.25
CA ASN A 248 7.18 -6.01 27.23
C ASN A 248 5.93 -6.30 28.08
N ALA A 249 5.83 -5.70 29.28
CA ALA A 249 4.65 -5.81 30.14
C ALA A 249 3.39 -5.25 29.44
N THR A 250 3.48 -4.07 28.84
CA THR A 250 2.35 -3.44 28.11
C THR A 250 1.83 -4.34 26.98
N LEU A 251 2.74 -4.96 26.22
CA LEU A 251 2.35 -5.88 25.14
C LEU A 251 1.60 -7.10 25.67
N VAL A 252 2.17 -7.73 26.71
CA VAL A 252 1.65 -8.95 27.32
C VAL A 252 0.30 -8.67 28.02
N GLU A 253 0.21 -7.62 28.80
CA GLU A 253 -1.01 -7.26 29.54
C GLU A 253 -2.14 -6.88 28.58
N GLY A 254 -1.85 -6.11 27.54
CA GLY A 254 -2.83 -5.76 26.51
C GLY A 254 -3.43 -7.01 25.84
N ALA A 255 -2.58 -7.94 25.43
CA ALA A 255 -3.04 -9.18 24.81
C ALA A 255 -3.82 -10.09 25.79
N LYS A 256 -3.40 -10.18 27.05
CA LYS A 256 -4.12 -10.93 28.11
C LYS A 256 -5.46 -10.28 28.47
N ALA A 257 -5.60 -8.97 28.27
CA ALA A 257 -6.86 -8.27 28.42
C ALA A 257 -7.82 -8.47 27.23
N GLY A 258 -7.47 -9.33 26.26
CA GLY A 258 -8.29 -9.66 25.11
C GLY A 258 -8.10 -8.76 23.90
N LYS A 259 -7.07 -7.87 23.91
CA LYS A 259 -6.78 -6.95 22.79
C LYS A 259 -5.89 -7.60 21.75
N PHE A 260 -6.05 -7.19 20.49
CA PHE A 260 -5.04 -7.35 19.46
C PHE A 260 -4.08 -6.15 19.52
N VAL A 261 -2.83 -6.43 19.88
CA VAL A 261 -1.81 -5.42 20.14
C VAL A 261 -0.84 -5.35 18.97
N VAL A 262 -0.61 -4.16 18.42
CA VAL A 262 0.43 -3.93 17.43
C VAL A 262 1.59 -3.16 18.07
N ARG A 263 2.78 -3.74 18.06
CA ARG A 263 4.04 -3.08 18.37
C ARG A 263 4.61 -2.51 17.09
N LEU A 264 4.43 -1.20 16.86
CA LEU A 264 4.92 -0.50 15.66
C LEU A 264 6.33 0.02 15.90
N LYS A 265 7.31 -0.44 15.12
CA LYS A 265 8.74 -0.14 15.25
C LYS A 265 9.25 0.57 14.01
N GLY A 266 10.14 1.55 14.14
CA GLY A 266 10.86 2.13 13.01
C GLY A 266 11.75 1.09 12.32
N GLY A 267 11.83 1.11 10.99
CA GLY A 267 12.59 0.14 10.20
C GLY A 267 12.04 -1.28 10.26
N ASP A 268 12.90 -2.22 10.60
CA ASP A 268 12.59 -3.64 10.79
C ASP A 268 12.67 -4.02 12.28
N PRO A 269 11.76 -4.86 12.81
CA PRO A 269 11.74 -5.21 14.23
C PRO A 269 13.03 -5.85 14.74
N TYR A 270 13.75 -6.59 13.89
CA TYR A 270 14.93 -7.38 14.27
C TYR A 270 16.26 -6.72 13.91
N VAL A 271 16.26 -5.64 13.11
CA VAL A 271 17.49 -4.92 12.80
C VAL A 271 17.75 -3.84 13.86
N PHE A 272 18.49 -4.19 14.90
CA PHE A 272 18.80 -3.34 16.07
C PHE A 272 17.58 -2.76 16.80
N GLY A 273 16.41 -3.37 16.57
CA GLY A 273 15.14 -2.94 17.16
C GLY A 273 14.73 -3.67 18.43
N ARG A 274 15.51 -4.64 18.93
CA ARG A 274 15.21 -5.45 20.12
C ARG A 274 13.88 -6.25 20.02
N GLY A 275 13.34 -6.41 18.82
CA GLY A 275 12.05 -7.10 18.63
C GLY A 275 12.08 -8.57 19.05
N TYR A 276 13.26 -9.20 19.05
CA TYR A 276 13.38 -10.59 19.52
C TYR A 276 13.14 -10.70 21.04
N GLU A 277 13.63 -9.75 21.84
CA GLU A 277 13.36 -9.69 23.29
C GLU A 277 11.85 -9.48 23.58
N GLU A 278 11.17 -8.68 22.76
CA GLU A 278 9.71 -8.49 22.84
C GLU A 278 8.95 -9.77 22.48
N LEU A 279 9.42 -10.51 21.47
CA LEU A 279 8.87 -11.81 21.09
C LEU A 279 9.04 -12.83 22.21
N GLU A 280 10.25 -12.95 22.78
CA GLU A 280 10.53 -13.88 23.90
C GLU A 280 9.62 -13.61 25.11
N ALA A 281 9.40 -12.35 25.44
CA ALA A 281 8.51 -11.98 26.54
C ALA A 281 7.05 -12.41 26.28
N CYS A 282 6.56 -12.25 25.07
CA CYS A 282 5.22 -12.72 24.67
C CYS A 282 5.12 -14.24 24.73
N VAL A 283 6.09 -14.96 24.18
CA VAL A 283 6.14 -16.43 24.19
C VAL A 283 6.19 -16.97 25.62
N ALA A 284 7.05 -16.41 26.48
CA ALA A 284 7.15 -16.79 27.88
C ALA A 284 5.86 -16.56 28.65
N ALA A 285 5.06 -15.57 28.25
CA ALA A 285 3.76 -15.27 28.84
C ALA A 285 2.59 -16.08 28.26
N GLY A 286 2.86 -16.95 27.27
CA GLY A 286 1.83 -17.73 26.55
C GLY A 286 0.94 -16.89 25.62
N VAL A 287 1.42 -15.71 25.20
CA VAL A 287 0.70 -14.80 24.29
C VAL A 287 1.05 -15.14 22.85
N PRO A 288 0.06 -15.36 21.96
CA PRO A 288 0.31 -15.51 20.53
C PRO A 288 1.02 -14.27 19.96
N VAL A 289 2.12 -14.48 19.24
CA VAL A 289 2.90 -13.38 18.66
C VAL A 289 3.25 -13.67 17.20
N THR A 290 3.12 -12.66 16.34
CA THR A 290 3.56 -12.71 14.95
C THR A 290 4.54 -11.58 14.66
N VAL A 291 5.45 -11.80 13.71
CA VAL A 291 6.41 -10.79 13.28
C VAL A 291 6.19 -10.46 11.81
N VAL A 292 6.11 -9.18 11.52
CA VAL A 292 6.01 -8.65 10.17
C VAL A 292 7.27 -7.83 9.89
N PRO A 293 8.15 -8.32 9.00
CA PRO A 293 9.35 -7.57 8.61
C PRO A 293 9.01 -6.18 8.09
N GLY A 294 9.92 -5.25 8.30
CA GLY A 294 9.83 -3.90 7.77
C GLY A 294 10.99 -3.58 6.82
N VAL A 295 10.84 -2.50 6.06
CA VAL A 295 11.91 -1.98 5.22
C VAL A 295 12.96 -1.31 6.11
N THR A 296 14.12 -1.98 6.30
CA THR A 296 15.18 -1.45 7.16
C THR A 296 15.83 -0.20 6.58
N SER A 297 16.04 0.81 7.43
CA SER A 297 16.74 2.06 7.06
C SER A 297 18.18 1.81 6.59
N ALA A 298 18.80 0.70 6.99
CA ALA A 298 20.16 0.35 6.58
C ALA A 298 20.32 0.19 5.06
N ILE A 299 19.25 -0.19 4.36
CA ILE A 299 19.23 -0.40 2.90
C ILE A 299 18.43 0.70 2.21
N SER A 300 17.26 1.02 2.75
CA SER A 300 16.32 1.94 2.09
C SER A 300 16.81 3.39 2.09
N VAL A 301 17.37 3.87 3.19
CA VAL A 301 17.85 5.26 3.27
C VAL A 301 19.01 5.51 2.30
N PRO A 302 20.05 4.66 2.20
CA PRO A 302 21.03 4.79 1.12
C PRO A 302 20.41 4.77 -0.28
N ALA A 303 19.49 3.83 -0.54
CA ALA A 303 18.85 3.70 -1.85
C ALA A 303 18.06 4.96 -2.25
N LEU A 304 17.29 5.54 -1.32
CA LEU A 304 16.55 6.79 -1.54
C LEU A 304 17.49 7.99 -1.79
N ALA A 305 18.67 7.99 -1.15
CA ALA A 305 19.71 8.98 -1.40
C ALA A 305 20.54 8.72 -2.69
N GLY A 306 20.16 7.71 -3.48
CA GLY A 306 20.85 7.32 -4.73
C GLY A 306 22.17 6.58 -4.52
N ILE A 307 22.34 5.93 -3.36
CA ILE A 307 23.55 5.20 -2.98
C ILE A 307 23.24 3.71 -2.91
N PRO A 308 23.70 2.89 -3.86
CA PRO A 308 23.55 1.45 -3.78
C PRO A 308 24.54 0.88 -2.72
N VAL A 309 24.06 0.01 -1.84
CA VAL A 309 24.94 -0.65 -0.87
C VAL A 309 25.83 -1.73 -1.49
N THR A 310 25.45 -2.24 -2.67
CA THR A 310 26.24 -3.12 -3.52
C THR A 310 26.23 -2.62 -4.96
N HIS A 311 27.30 -2.89 -5.73
CA HIS A 311 27.38 -2.56 -7.14
C HIS A 311 28.29 -3.53 -7.88
N ARG A 312 27.79 -4.09 -9.01
CA ARG A 312 28.57 -5.03 -9.83
C ARG A 312 29.88 -4.38 -10.31
N GLY A 313 31.03 -5.02 -10.04
CA GLY A 313 32.34 -4.52 -10.41
C GLY A 313 32.94 -3.47 -9.45
N VAL A 314 32.21 -3.05 -8.39
CA VAL A 314 32.72 -2.11 -7.38
C VAL A 314 32.74 -2.77 -6.01
N THR A 315 31.62 -3.32 -5.55
CA THR A 315 31.53 -4.02 -4.27
C THR A 315 30.48 -5.12 -4.30
N HIS A 316 30.83 -6.31 -3.82
CA HIS A 316 29.97 -7.48 -3.79
C HIS A 316 29.53 -7.82 -2.36
N GLU A 317 29.92 -7.02 -1.39
CA GLU A 317 29.61 -7.22 0.02
C GLU A 317 29.20 -5.91 0.67
N PHE A 318 28.32 -5.99 1.66
CA PHE A 318 28.08 -4.89 2.59
C PHE A 318 27.81 -5.44 3.99
N VAL A 319 28.15 -4.64 4.99
CA VAL A 319 27.97 -4.99 6.40
C VAL A 319 27.19 -3.88 7.09
N VAL A 320 26.18 -4.27 7.86
CA VAL A 320 25.38 -3.37 8.68
C VAL A 320 25.84 -3.47 10.14
N VAL A 321 26.20 -2.35 10.75
CA VAL A 321 26.79 -2.32 12.09
C VAL A 321 26.07 -1.31 12.97
N SER A 322 25.87 -1.66 14.24
CA SER A 322 25.38 -0.75 15.27
C SER A 322 26.52 0.06 15.85
N GLY A 323 26.42 1.40 15.78
CA GLY A 323 27.30 2.34 16.45
C GLY A 323 26.76 2.80 17.81
N HIS A 324 25.94 1.98 18.45
CA HIS A 324 25.35 2.32 19.75
C HIS A 324 26.40 2.49 20.85
N VAL A 325 27.49 1.74 20.80
CA VAL A 325 28.68 1.86 21.70
C VAL A 325 29.90 2.23 20.88
N ALA A 326 30.88 2.88 21.53
CA ALA A 326 32.12 3.24 20.87
C ALA A 326 32.94 1.99 20.47
N PRO A 327 33.87 2.10 19.48
CA PRO A 327 34.68 0.95 19.04
C PRO A 327 35.50 0.30 20.12
N ASP A 328 36.02 1.08 21.08
CA ASP A 328 36.86 0.69 22.20
C ASP A 328 36.07 0.35 23.47
N HIS A 329 34.75 0.45 23.44
CA HIS A 329 33.91 0.15 24.59
C HIS A 329 33.92 -1.35 24.90
N PRO A 330 34.01 -1.76 26.19
CA PRO A 330 34.04 -3.18 26.59
C PRO A 330 32.83 -3.99 26.06
N ASP A 331 31.67 -3.36 25.89
CA ASP A 331 30.45 -3.98 25.36
C ASP A 331 30.42 -4.00 23.83
N SER A 332 31.47 -3.53 23.16
CA SER A 332 31.53 -3.60 21.69
C SER A 332 31.86 -5.04 21.26
N LEU A 333 30.90 -5.68 20.62
CA LEU A 333 31.05 -7.03 20.05
C LEU A 333 31.57 -7.03 18.62
N VAL A 334 31.95 -5.87 18.08
CA VAL A 334 32.33 -5.69 16.68
C VAL A 334 33.84 -5.76 16.52
N ASP A 335 34.31 -6.61 15.60
CA ASP A 335 35.74 -6.66 15.21
C ASP A 335 36.02 -5.49 14.23
N TRP A 336 36.35 -4.32 14.81
CA TRP A 336 36.66 -3.10 14.04
C TRP A 336 37.90 -3.25 13.15
N PRO A 337 39.00 -3.93 13.59
CA PRO A 337 40.11 -4.21 12.69
C PRO A 337 39.75 -5.06 11.48
N ALA A 338 38.85 -6.05 11.62
CA ALA A 338 38.35 -6.83 10.48
C ALA A 338 37.53 -5.99 9.56
N LEU A 339 36.58 -5.17 10.11
CA LEU A 339 35.76 -4.24 9.32
C LEU A 339 36.59 -3.24 8.52
N ALA A 340 37.68 -2.72 9.10
CA ALA A 340 38.57 -1.78 8.41
C ALA A 340 39.18 -2.38 7.14
N ARG A 341 39.43 -3.68 7.12
CA ARG A 341 40.04 -4.41 5.98
C ARG A 341 39.01 -4.88 4.93
N LEU A 342 37.71 -4.82 5.22
CA LEU A 342 36.69 -5.15 4.23
C LEU A 342 36.79 -4.18 3.03
N ARG A 343 36.60 -4.70 1.84
CA ARG A 343 36.56 -3.88 0.61
C ARG A 343 35.18 -3.32 0.31
N GLY A 344 34.15 -3.90 0.91
CA GLY A 344 32.77 -3.57 0.71
C GLY A 344 32.28 -2.32 1.40
N THR A 345 30.98 -2.13 1.32
CA THR A 345 30.26 -1.02 1.94
C THR A 345 29.99 -1.32 3.40
N ILE A 346 30.27 -0.36 4.30
CA ILE A 346 29.88 -0.41 5.71
C ILE A 346 28.72 0.57 5.90
N VAL A 347 27.63 0.09 6.48
CA VAL A 347 26.47 0.90 6.85
C VAL A 347 26.37 0.95 8.36
N LEU A 348 26.56 2.14 8.96
CA LEU A 348 26.48 2.31 10.40
C LEU A 348 25.13 2.95 10.77
N LEU A 349 24.43 2.32 11.72
CA LEU A 349 23.25 2.86 12.38
C LEU A 349 23.64 3.37 13.77
N MET A 350 22.95 4.41 14.27
CA MET A 350 23.18 4.98 15.61
C MET A 350 24.62 5.49 15.83
N ALA A 351 25.32 5.88 14.77
CA ALA A 351 26.75 6.16 14.80
C ALA A 351 27.11 7.66 14.74
N VAL A 352 26.18 8.53 14.33
CA VAL A 352 26.51 9.91 13.94
C VAL A 352 27.08 10.73 15.09
N GLU A 353 26.66 10.51 16.32
CA GLU A 353 27.20 11.23 17.51
C GLU A 353 28.64 10.83 17.87
N ARG A 354 29.07 9.63 17.44
CA ARG A 354 30.39 9.07 17.67
C ARG A 354 31.19 8.85 16.41
N ILE A 355 30.81 9.52 15.33
CA ILE A 355 31.38 9.30 13.99
C ILE A 355 32.91 9.47 13.97
N GLU A 356 33.47 10.37 14.79
CA GLU A 356 34.90 10.58 14.91
C GLU A 356 35.61 9.31 15.41
N GLN A 357 35.09 8.66 16.42
CA GLN A 357 35.65 7.43 16.99
C GLN A 357 35.60 6.28 15.97
N PHE A 358 34.50 6.14 15.25
CA PHE A 358 34.36 5.13 14.21
C PHE A 358 35.30 5.37 13.03
N ALA A 359 35.43 6.63 12.59
CA ALA A 359 36.34 7.00 11.50
C ALA A 359 37.82 6.71 11.95
N ALA A 360 38.20 7.10 13.15
CA ALA A 360 39.54 6.82 13.70
C ALA A 360 39.83 5.31 13.79
N ALA A 361 38.88 4.51 14.29
CA ALA A 361 39.04 3.06 14.39
C ALA A 361 39.22 2.38 13.03
N LEU A 362 38.44 2.81 12.03
CA LEU A 362 38.54 2.28 10.66
C LEU A 362 39.87 2.68 10.00
N ILE A 363 40.31 3.93 10.16
CA ILE A 363 41.59 4.40 9.60
C ILE A 363 42.79 3.69 10.27
N SER A 364 42.79 3.57 11.59
CA SER A 364 43.84 2.87 12.32
C SER A 364 43.89 1.38 11.99
N GLY A 365 42.74 0.78 11.66
CA GLY A 365 42.64 -0.60 11.18
C GLY A 365 43.03 -0.81 9.72
N GLY A 366 43.45 0.27 9.01
CA GLY A 366 44.00 0.21 7.66
C GLY A 366 43.07 0.65 6.54
N ARG A 367 41.86 1.16 6.83
CA ARG A 367 40.99 1.70 5.80
C ARG A 367 41.53 3.05 5.28
N PRO A 368 41.59 3.31 3.97
CA PRO A 368 42.14 4.57 3.44
C PRO A 368 41.37 5.77 3.97
N ALA A 369 42.08 6.80 4.41
CA ALA A 369 41.51 8.05 4.91
C ALA A 369 40.62 8.79 3.92
N GLY A 370 40.91 8.67 2.60
CA GLY A 370 40.08 9.19 1.48
C GLY A 370 38.90 8.29 1.10
N THR A 371 38.54 7.25 1.89
CA THR A 371 37.36 6.44 1.61
C THR A 371 36.10 7.32 1.61
N PRO A 372 35.27 7.29 0.54
CA PRO A 372 34.03 8.05 0.49
C PRO A 372 33.08 7.68 1.65
N VAL A 373 32.47 8.71 2.23
CA VAL A 373 31.42 8.59 3.25
C VAL A 373 30.25 9.46 2.89
N THR A 374 29.04 8.91 3.02
CA THR A 374 27.80 9.69 2.95
C THR A 374 27.02 9.50 4.22
N VAL A 375 26.56 10.60 4.82
CA VAL A 375 25.66 10.62 5.97
C VAL A 375 24.32 11.13 5.54
N VAL A 376 23.27 10.34 5.78
CA VAL A 376 21.89 10.71 5.45
C VAL A 376 21.11 10.86 6.75
N GLN A 377 20.77 12.10 7.08
CA GLN A 377 19.93 12.45 8.22
C GLN A 377 18.46 12.42 7.79
N GLU A 378 17.59 11.88 8.64
CA GLU A 378 16.13 11.86 8.42
C GLU A 378 15.74 11.33 7.03
N GLY A 379 16.47 10.29 6.59
CA GLY A 379 16.25 9.69 5.27
C GLY A 379 14.82 9.18 5.11
N SER A 380 14.27 9.35 3.91
CA SER A 380 12.87 9.15 3.52
C SER A 380 11.88 10.23 3.98
N LEU A 381 12.27 11.15 4.84
CA LEU A 381 11.42 12.26 5.27
C LEU A 381 11.65 13.51 4.40
N ARG A 382 10.70 14.46 4.46
CA ARG A 382 10.81 15.75 3.74
C ARG A 382 11.99 16.61 4.24
N THR A 383 12.44 16.36 5.45
CA THR A 383 13.57 17.01 6.12
C THR A 383 14.90 16.35 5.87
N GLU A 384 14.96 15.36 4.97
CA GLU A 384 16.17 14.63 4.62
C GLU A 384 17.32 15.56 4.24
N ARG A 385 18.50 15.30 4.83
CA ARG A 385 19.76 15.99 4.52
C ARG A 385 20.84 14.97 4.20
N VAL A 386 21.54 15.20 3.10
CA VAL A 386 22.63 14.31 2.64
C VAL A 386 23.94 15.08 2.72
N LEU A 387 24.88 14.57 3.53
CA LEU A 387 26.25 15.08 3.64
C LEU A 387 27.21 14.08 3.00
N ARG A 388 28.11 14.55 2.16
CA ARG A 388 29.16 13.77 1.50
C ARG A 388 30.54 14.24 1.97
N ALA A 389 31.41 13.31 2.33
CA ALA A 389 32.76 13.60 2.83
C ALA A 389 33.68 12.42 2.55
N GLU A 390 34.93 12.55 2.97
CA GLU A 390 35.89 11.45 3.10
C GLU A 390 35.95 10.99 4.58
N LEU A 391 36.41 9.78 4.80
CA LEU A 391 36.46 9.18 6.13
C LEU A 391 37.28 10.02 7.12
N ALA A 392 38.38 10.67 6.65
CA ALA A 392 39.19 11.54 7.46
C ALA A 392 38.48 12.83 7.89
N THR A 393 37.54 13.33 7.11
CA THR A 393 36.96 14.66 7.32
C THR A 393 35.50 14.59 7.76
N VAL A 394 34.87 13.42 7.75
CA VAL A 394 33.45 13.27 8.00
C VAL A 394 33.01 13.82 9.35
N ALA A 395 33.82 13.63 10.40
CA ALA A 395 33.49 14.09 11.75
C ALA A 395 33.43 15.63 11.85
N GLU A 396 34.38 16.31 11.22
CA GLU A 396 34.41 17.77 11.15
C GLU A 396 33.19 18.29 10.36
N ARG A 397 32.92 17.68 9.19
CA ARG A 397 31.80 18.04 8.35
C ARG A 397 30.43 17.84 9.03
N VAL A 398 30.25 16.72 9.73
CA VAL A 398 29.04 16.43 10.52
C VAL A 398 28.80 17.50 11.58
N ARG A 399 29.85 17.94 12.29
CA ARG A 399 29.77 19.02 13.28
C ARG A 399 29.46 20.37 12.64
N ALA A 400 30.18 20.73 11.57
CA ALA A 400 30.02 22.00 10.89
C ALA A 400 28.62 22.18 10.29
N GLU A 401 28.06 21.12 9.73
CA GLU A 401 26.73 21.13 9.12
C GLU A 401 25.60 20.81 10.10
N GLY A 402 25.91 20.50 11.38
CA GLY A 402 24.94 20.24 12.43
C GLY A 402 24.07 19.01 12.15
N ILE A 403 24.64 17.96 11.55
CA ILE A 403 23.94 16.69 11.30
C ILE A 403 23.67 15.99 12.64
N ARG A 404 22.45 15.48 12.81
CA ARG A 404 21.95 14.90 14.07
C ARG A 404 21.24 13.56 13.82
N PRO A 405 21.04 12.74 14.88
CA PRO A 405 20.17 11.55 14.81
C PRO A 405 18.70 11.94 14.55
N PRO A 406 17.92 11.10 13.84
CA PRO A 406 18.34 9.83 13.26
C PRO A 406 19.14 10.03 11.96
N ALA A 407 20.25 9.29 11.82
CA ALA A 407 21.06 9.34 10.60
C ALA A 407 21.71 8.00 10.31
N ILE A 408 21.86 7.69 9.02
CA ILE A 408 22.57 6.52 8.50
C ILE A 408 23.90 6.97 7.93
N VAL A 409 24.98 6.26 8.24
CA VAL A 409 26.33 6.52 7.71
C VAL A 409 26.72 5.40 6.76
N VAL A 410 27.03 5.73 5.51
CA VAL A 410 27.48 4.79 4.48
C VAL A 410 28.95 5.07 4.18
N ILE A 411 29.80 4.05 4.31
CA ILE A 411 31.25 4.16 4.12
C ILE A 411 31.70 3.15 3.07
N GLY A 412 32.39 3.61 2.05
CA GLY A 412 32.92 2.74 0.99
C GLY A 412 32.81 3.32 -0.40
N PRO A 413 33.27 2.60 -1.42
CA PRO A 413 33.30 3.11 -2.80
C PRO A 413 31.94 3.61 -3.32
N THR A 414 30.87 2.91 -2.97
CA THR A 414 29.51 3.28 -3.44
C THR A 414 28.97 4.52 -2.74
N ALA A 415 29.47 4.91 -1.57
CA ALA A 415 29.09 6.15 -0.91
C ALA A 415 29.47 7.39 -1.71
N GLY A 416 30.41 7.29 -2.65
CA GLY A 416 30.80 8.37 -3.57
C GLY A 416 29.88 8.50 -4.78
N PHE A 417 28.92 7.63 -5.00
CA PHE A 417 28.06 7.67 -6.17
C PHE A 417 27.10 8.88 -6.10
N THR A 418 26.98 9.58 -7.23
CA THR A 418 26.09 10.73 -7.41
C THR A 418 25.16 10.45 -8.58
N ALA A 419 24.36 9.43 -8.52
CA ALA A 419 23.36 9.20 -9.56
C ALA A 419 22.31 10.32 -9.47
N GLY A 420 22.06 11.00 -10.58
CA GLY A 420 20.92 11.89 -10.76
C GLY A 420 19.63 11.08 -10.87
N ALA A 421 19.31 10.33 -9.83
CA ALA A 421 18.00 9.71 -9.72
C ALA A 421 17.00 10.86 -9.50
N ALA A 422 16.15 11.11 -10.50
CA ALA A 422 14.95 11.90 -10.28
C ALA A 422 14.18 11.22 -9.14
N ARG A 423 14.02 11.92 -8.01
CA ARG A 423 13.16 11.43 -6.93
C ARG A 423 11.76 11.27 -7.50
N PRO A 424 11.08 10.13 -7.29
CA PRO A 424 9.64 10.13 -7.42
C PRO A 424 9.12 11.20 -6.46
N GLU A 425 8.30 12.13 -6.98
CA GLU A 425 7.65 13.10 -6.10
C GLU A 425 6.86 12.32 -5.03
N PRO A 426 6.95 12.75 -3.75
CA PRO A 426 6.13 12.15 -2.71
C PRO A 426 4.67 12.24 -3.15
N SER A 427 3.95 11.13 -3.09
CA SER A 427 2.54 11.09 -3.48
C SER A 427 1.79 12.19 -2.73
N THR A 428 1.27 13.18 -3.46
CA THR A 428 0.46 14.27 -2.91
C THR A 428 -0.95 13.77 -2.58
N SER A 429 -1.08 12.62 -1.93
CA SER A 429 -2.34 12.14 -1.39
C SER A 429 -2.51 12.71 0.02
N GLY A 430 -3.02 13.94 0.10
CA GLY A 430 -3.47 14.43 1.39
C GLY A 430 -3.21 15.90 1.67
N ALA A 431 -3.78 16.79 0.85
CA ALA A 431 -4.10 18.15 1.30
C ALA A 431 -5.02 18.83 0.28
N ARG A 432 -6.32 18.57 0.38
CA ARG A 432 -7.41 19.57 0.26
C ARG A 432 -8.73 18.94 0.71
#